data_bf08027d4726c48e834b5a1cbf8ec971
#
_entry.id   bf08027d4726c48e834b5a1cbf8ec971
#
_cell.length_a   1.000
_cell.length_b   1.000
_cell.length_c   1.000
_cell.angle_alpha   90.00
_cell.angle_beta   90.00
_cell.angle_gamma   90.00
#
_symmetry.space_group_name_H-M   'P 1'
#
loop_
_entity.id
_entity.type
_entity.pdbx_description
1 polymer ?
#
loop_
_entity_poly.entity_id
_entity_poly.type
_entity_poly.pdbx_seq_one_letter_code
_entity_poly.pdbx_strand_id
1 'polypeptide(L)'
;HLNNSNKTNDTYISIEDFIPKIMEKFNIKQNHIDTVLSLSKVIKNSSSVLIRSNPQSVSSSLVFYYLRKLNPDISISQFSRIVKLSEITILRLINEIENIIENENHILIS
;
A
#
# COMPACT_ATOMS: atom_id res chain seq x y z
N HIS A 1 -11.35 -15.18 -28.72
CA HIS A 1 -11.18 -14.82 -28.36
C HIS A 1 -10.98 -13.76 -27.59
N LEU A 2 -11.12 -13.04 -27.74
CA LEU A 2 -11.17 -12.02 -27.11
C LEU A 2 -11.10 -12.09 -25.75
N ASN A 3 -11.36 -13.06 -25.20
CA ASN A 3 -11.25 -13.30 -23.85
C ASN A 3 -9.91 -13.21 -23.34
N ASN A 4 -8.94 -13.27 -24.15
CA ASN A 4 -7.58 -13.16 -23.74
C ASN A 4 -7.28 -11.89 -23.02
N SER A 5 -7.87 -10.80 -23.44
CA SER A 5 -7.58 -9.55 -22.76
C SER A 5 -8.17 -9.56 -21.38
N ASN A 6 -9.30 -10.20 -21.21
CA ASN A 6 -9.87 -10.29 -19.89
C ASN A 6 -9.02 -11.12 -18.97
N LYS A 7 -8.46 -12.18 -19.47
CA LYS A 7 -7.60 -12.98 -18.63
C LYS A 7 -6.38 -12.23 -18.21
N THR A 8 -5.82 -11.47 -19.09
CA THR A 8 -4.67 -10.66 -18.77
C THR A 8 -4.99 -9.69 -17.67
N ASN A 9 -6.14 -9.07 -17.74
CA ASN A 9 -6.54 -8.13 -16.71
C ASN A 9 -6.76 -8.81 -15.40
N ASP A 10 -7.32 -9.99 -15.41
CA ASP A 10 -7.59 -10.73 -14.19
C ASP A 10 -6.32 -11.13 -13.47
N THR A 11 -5.26 -11.40 -14.20
CA THR A 11 -4.02 -11.82 -13.56
C THR A 11 -3.18 -10.66 -13.10
N TYR A 12 -3.51 -9.46 -13.54
CA TYR A 12 -2.70 -8.29 -13.23
C TYR A 12 -3.46 -7.35 -12.30
N ILE A 13 -3.33 -7.58 -11.02
CA ILE A 13 -3.99 -6.78 -10.00
C ILE A 13 -3.00 -5.78 -9.45
N SER A 14 -3.37 -4.52 -9.48
CA SER A 14 -2.48 -3.45 -9.02
C SER A 14 -2.70 -3.13 -7.56
N ILE A 15 -1.81 -2.34 -6.99
CA ILE A 15 -1.92 -1.96 -5.58
C ILE A 15 -3.21 -1.16 -5.34
N GLU A 16 -3.64 -0.38 -6.32
CA GLU A 16 -4.87 0.40 -6.16
C GLU A 16 -6.11 -0.47 -5.97
N ASP A 17 -6.08 -1.68 -6.51
CA ASP A 17 -7.21 -2.60 -6.37
C ASP A 17 -7.31 -3.18 -4.96
N PHE A 18 -6.18 -3.35 -4.30
CA PHE A 18 -6.15 -3.93 -2.96
C PHE A 18 -6.46 -2.92 -1.86
N ILE A 19 -6.12 -1.66 -2.08
CA ILE A 19 -6.22 -0.65 -1.01
C ILE A 19 -7.63 -0.52 -0.43
N PRO A 20 -8.68 -0.33 -1.24
CA PRO A 20 -10.02 -0.21 -0.67
C PRO A 20 -10.44 -1.46 0.11
N LYS A 21 -10.08 -2.63 -0.38
CA LYS A 21 -10.44 -3.88 0.28
C LYS A 21 -9.78 -4.02 1.64
N ILE A 22 -8.53 -3.63 1.73
CA ILE A 22 -7.80 -3.70 2.99
C ILE A 22 -8.39 -2.69 3.98
N MET A 23 -8.62 -1.48 3.52
CA MET A 23 -9.10 -0.43 4.41
C MET A 23 -10.52 -0.70 4.90
N GLU A 24 -11.33 -1.39 4.12
CA GLU A 24 -12.65 -1.81 4.56
C GLU A 24 -12.59 -2.72 5.77
N LYS A 25 -11.56 -3.53 5.87
CA LYS A 25 -11.40 -4.43 7.01
C LYS A 25 -11.19 -3.67 8.32
N PHE A 26 -10.82 -2.40 8.23
CA PHE A 26 -10.57 -1.56 9.40
C PHE A 26 -11.61 -0.47 9.56
N ASN A 27 -12.70 -0.54 8.80
CA ASN A 27 -13.80 0.44 8.86
C ASN A 27 -13.33 1.87 8.62
N ILE A 28 -12.48 2.05 7.63
CA ILE A 28 -11.90 3.36 7.32
C ILE A 28 -12.84 4.11 6.37
N LYS A 29 -12.98 5.40 6.61
CA LYS A 29 -13.86 6.23 5.81
C LYS A 29 -13.30 6.45 4.41
N GLN A 30 -14.20 6.75 3.48
CA GLN A 30 -13.83 6.90 2.07
C GLN A 30 -12.79 8.00 1.82
N ASN A 31 -12.87 9.09 2.56
CA ASN A 31 -11.90 10.17 2.36
C ASN A 31 -10.47 9.73 2.67
N HIS A 32 -10.29 8.83 3.64
CA HIS A 32 -8.97 8.27 3.93
C HIS A 32 -8.53 7.30 2.84
N ILE A 33 -9.48 6.53 2.30
CA ILE A 33 -9.16 5.62 1.21
C ILE A 33 -8.65 6.41 0.01
N ASP A 34 -9.29 7.53 -0.29
CA ASP A 34 -8.87 8.40 -1.39
C ASP A 34 -7.47 8.95 -1.17
N THR A 35 -7.13 9.28 0.07
CA THR A 35 -5.80 9.76 0.42
C THR A 35 -4.75 8.68 0.17
N VAL A 36 -5.03 7.45 0.61
CA VAL A 36 -4.09 6.35 0.41
C VAL A 36 -3.94 6.02 -1.07
N LEU A 37 -5.03 6.11 -1.83
CA LEU A 37 -4.95 5.91 -3.26
C LEU A 37 -4.06 6.96 -3.93
N SER A 38 -4.11 8.19 -3.45
CA SER A 38 -3.22 9.24 -3.95
C SER A 38 -1.77 8.93 -3.61
N LEU A 39 -1.51 8.45 -2.40
CA LEU A 39 -0.15 8.06 -2.01
C LEU A 39 0.35 6.90 -2.86
N SER A 40 -0.53 5.98 -3.23
CA SER A 40 -0.13 4.85 -4.06
C SER A 40 0.42 5.31 -5.39
N LYS A 41 -0.08 6.40 -5.92
CA LYS A 41 0.42 6.95 -7.18
C LYS A 41 1.83 7.51 -7.02
N VAL A 42 2.14 8.05 -5.85
CA VAL A 42 3.48 8.57 -5.58
C VAL A 42 4.50 7.45 -5.54
N ILE A 43 4.17 6.33 -4.87
CA ILE A 43 5.12 5.25 -4.71
C ILE A 43 5.17 4.28 -5.88
N LYS A 44 4.15 4.29 -6.72
CA LYS A 44 4.06 3.38 -7.84
C LYS A 44 5.20 3.66 -8.81
N ASN A 45 5.95 2.64 -9.15
CA ASN A 45 7.08 2.75 -10.07
C ASN A 45 8.24 3.59 -9.57
N SER A 46 8.25 3.95 -8.28
CA SER A 46 9.31 4.78 -7.73
C SER A 46 10.48 3.98 -7.18
N SER A 47 10.32 2.68 -7.04
CA SER A 47 11.34 1.83 -6.43
C SER A 47 11.31 0.45 -7.07
N SER A 48 12.48 -0.06 -7.44
CA SER A 48 12.55 -1.41 -7.98
C SER A 48 12.15 -2.44 -6.93
N VAL A 49 12.37 -2.14 -5.65
CA VAL A 49 11.92 -3.03 -4.57
C VAL A 49 10.41 -3.17 -4.59
N LEU A 50 9.70 -2.05 -4.68
CA LEU A 50 8.23 -2.07 -4.68
C LEU A 50 7.66 -2.67 -5.96
N ILE A 51 8.30 -2.39 -7.09
CA ILE A 51 7.83 -2.93 -8.37
C ILE A 51 7.90 -4.46 -8.37
N ARG A 52 8.95 -5.01 -7.75
CA ARG A 52 9.14 -6.45 -7.72
C ARG A 52 8.42 -7.14 -6.58
N SER A 53 7.87 -6.39 -5.65
CA SER A 53 7.18 -6.96 -4.51
C SER A 53 5.75 -7.31 -4.88
N ASN A 54 5.18 -8.22 -4.10
CA ASN A 54 3.79 -8.62 -4.28
C ASN A 54 2.88 -7.40 -4.05
N PRO A 55 1.96 -7.10 -4.98
CA PRO A 55 1.08 -5.93 -4.84
C PRO A 55 0.26 -5.92 -3.56
N GLN A 56 -0.17 -7.09 -3.08
CA GLN A 56 -0.92 -7.15 -1.83
C GLN A 56 -0.04 -6.72 -0.65
N SER A 57 1.22 -7.12 -0.66
CA SER A 57 2.15 -6.75 0.40
C SER A 57 2.44 -5.26 0.38
N VAL A 58 2.62 -4.69 -0.80
CA VAL A 58 2.86 -3.25 -0.94
C VAL A 58 1.64 -2.47 -0.49
N SER A 59 0.44 -2.88 -0.93
CA SER A 59 -0.79 -2.22 -0.54
C SER A 59 -1.01 -2.25 0.97
N SER A 60 -0.81 -3.41 1.57
CA SER A 60 -0.98 -3.55 3.01
C SER A 60 0.01 -2.69 3.78
N SER A 61 1.24 -2.64 3.31
CA SER A 61 2.28 -1.84 3.97
C SER A 61 1.98 -0.35 3.86
N LEU A 62 1.49 0.09 2.71
CA LEU A 62 1.11 1.49 2.53
C LEU A 62 -0.07 1.85 3.43
N VAL A 63 -1.06 0.98 3.53
CA VAL A 63 -2.19 1.20 4.43
C VAL A 63 -1.71 1.30 5.86
N PHE A 64 -0.84 0.40 6.30
CA PHE A 64 -0.34 0.46 7.67
C PHE A 64 0.46 1.73 7.92
N TYR A 65 1.28 2.13 6.97
CA TYR A 65 2.03 3.37 7.06
C TYR A 65 1.09 4.55 7.33
N TYR A 66 0.01 4.62 6.56
CA TYR A 66 -0.97 5.70 6.70
C TYR A 66 -1.73 5.62 8.02
N LEU A 67 -2.20 4.43 8.39
CA LEU A 67 -2.96 4.26 9.62
C LEU A 67 -2.10 4.59 10.84
N ARG A 68 -0.81 4.28 10.80
CA ARG A 68 0.09 4.60 11.89
C ARG A 68 0.27 6.11 12.04
N LYS A 69 0.17 6.87 10.96
CA LYS A 69 0.19 8.32 11.03
C LYS A 69 -1.03 8.87 11.75
N LEU A 70 -2.17 8.24 11.53
CA LEU A 70 -3.41 8.65 12.20
C LEU A 70 -3.45 8.18 13.64
N ASN A 71 -2.93 7.00 13.91
CA ASN A 71 -2.96 6.41 15.23
C ASN A 71 -1.62 5.72 15.49
N PRO A 72 -0.68 6.42 16.14
CA PRO A 72 0.65 5.85 16.40
C PRO A 72 0.64 4.57 17.24
N ASP A 73 -0.45 4.33 17.97
CA ASP A 73 -0.54 3.17 18.83
C ASP A 73 -1.06 1.91 18.13
N ILE A 74 -1.33 2.00 16.84
CA ILE A 74 -1.84 0.85 16.09
C ILE A 74 -0.84 -0.30 16.15
N SER A 75 -1.37 -1.52 16.41
CA SER A 75 -0.52 -2.69 16.59
C SER A 75 -0.17 -3.35 15.27
N ILE A 76 1.11 -3.46 14.97
CA ILE A 76 1.54 -4.16 13.77
C ILE A 76 1.22 -5.65 13.86
N SER A 77 1.24 -6.21 15.07
CA SER A 77 0.91 -7.61 15.29
C SER A 77 -0.52 -7.90 14.87
N GLN A 78 -1.45 -7.07 15.28
CA GLN A 78 -2.85 -7.23 14.91
C GLN A 78 -3.05 -6.99 13.42
N PHE A 79 -2.43 -5.96 12.89
CA PHE A 79 -2.55 -5.63 11.48
C PHE A 79 -2.04 -6.78 10.61
N SER A 80 -0.87 -7.31 10.96
CA SER A 80 -0.27 -8.39 10.17
C SER A 80 -1.16 -9.63 10.14
N ARG A 81 -1.83 -9.92 11.25
CA ARG A 81 -2.74 -11.06 11.30
C ARG A 81 -3.98 -10.84 10.43
N ILE A 82 -4.49 -9.63 10.40
CA ILE A 82 -5.68 -9.32 9.61
C ILE A 82 -5.38 -9.40 8.12
N VAL A 83 -4.24 -8.87 7.71
CA VAL A 83 -3.88 -8.89 6.29
C VAL A 83 -3.11 -10.15 5.89
N LYS A 84 -2.78 -11.01 6.87
CA LYS A 84 -2.13 -12.29 6.65
C LYS A 84 -0.75 -12.17 6.02
N LEU A 85 0.03 -11.22 6.52
CA LEU A 85 1.41 -11.01 6.10
C LEU A 85 2.29 -10.99 7.33
N SER A 86 3.58 -11.32 7.15
CA SER A 86 4.52 -11.26 8.27
C SER A 86 4.83 -9.81 8.61
N GLU A 87 5.10 -9.56 9.89
CA GLU A 87 5.50 -8.22 10.33
C GLU A 87 6.79 -7.77 9.66
N ILE A 88 7.71 -8.69 9.44
CA ILE A 88 8.99 -8.38 8.79
C ILE A 88 8.76 -7.86 7.37
N THR A 89 7.87 -8.49 6.63
CA THR A 89 7.54 -8.06 5.27
C THR A 89 6.96 -6.65 5.29
N ILE A 90 6.02 -6.41 6.20
CA ILE A 90 5.38 -5.10 6.31
C ILE A 90 6.39 -4.02 6.66
N LEU A 91 7.25 -4.29 7.66
CA LEU A 91 8.22 -3.29 8.10
C LEU A 91 9.26 -2.99 7.03
N ARG A 92 9.69 -4.01 6.30
CA ARG A 92 10.66 -3.83 5.22
C ARG A 92 10.08 -2.94 4.12
N LEU A 93 8.84 -3.17 3.75
CA LEU A 93 8.21 -2.38 2.71
C LEU A 93 7.86 -0.97 3.19
N ILE A 94 7.49 -0.83 4.46
CA ILE A 94 7.23 0.50 5.03
C ILE A 94 8.49 1.35 4.98
N ASN A 95 9.62 0.78 5.28
CA ASN A 95 10.88 1.50 5.24
C ASN A 95 11.13 2.07 3.83
N GLU A 96 10.85 1.27 2.81
CA GLU A 96 10.99 1.72 1.43
C GLU A 96 9.97 2.80 1.09
N ILE A 97 8.74 2.62 1.52
CA ILE A 97 7.66 3.59 1.30
C ILE A 97 7.98 4.92 1.97
N GLU A 98 8.45 4.88 3.20
CA GLU A 98 8.82 6.11 3.92
C GLU A 98 9.89 6.88 3.19
N ASN A 99 10.90 6.17 2.69
CA ASN A 99 11.98 6.82 1.96
C ASN A 99 11.47 7.54 0.72
N ILE A 100 10.56 6.91 0.00
CA ILE A 100 10.01 7.51 -1.21
C ILE A 100 9.19 8.76 -0.88
N ILE A 101 8.31 8.63 0.10
CA ILE A 101 7.40 9.73 0.44
C ILE A 101 8.16 10.90 1.06
N GLU A 102 9.14 10.61 1.91
CA GLU A 102 9.94 11.66 2.53
C GLU A 102 10.79 12.40 1.50
N ASN A 103 11.34 11.67 0.54
CA ASN A 103 12.12 12.30 -0.52
C ASN A 103 11.24 13.21 -1.36
N GLU A 104 10.03 12.77 -1.65
CA GLU A 104 9.10 13.56 -2.43
C GLU A 104 8.74 14.84 -1.69
N ASN A 105 8.45 14.73 -0.40
CA ASN A 105 8.15 15.90 0.42
C ASN A 105 9.33 16.85 0.51
N HIS A 106 10.52 16.30 0.63
CA HIS A 106 11.72 17.11 0.70
C HIS A 106 11.91 17.92 -0.60
N ILE A 107 11.67 17.28 -1.72
CA ILE A 107 11.77 17.95 -3.00
C ILE A 107 10.73 19.07 -3.11
N LEU A 108 9.54 18.80 -2.65
CA LEU A 108 8.48 19.81 -2.72
C LEU A 108 8.75 21.00 -1.82
N ILE A 109 9.41 20.79 -0.70
CA ILE A 109 9.75 21.84 0.22
C ILE A 109 10.92 22.66 -0.29
N SER A 110 11.82 22.02 -0.96
CA SER A 110 13.00 22.69 -1.52
C SER A 110 12.63 23.56 -2.69
#